data_3eb4932082d7b9fdfa951bc8e945de93
#
_entry.id   3eb4932082d7b9fdfa951bc8e945de93
#
_cell.length_a   1.000
_cell.length_b   1.000
_cell.length_c   1.000
_cell.angle_alpha   90.00
_cell.angle_beta   90.00
_cell.angle_gamma   90.00
#
_symmetry.space_group_name_H-M   'P 1'
#
loop_
_entity.id
_entity.type
_entity.pdbx_description
1 polymer ?
#
loop_
_entity_poly.entity_id
_entity_poly.type
_entity_poly.pdbx_seq_one_letter_code
_entity_poly.pdbx_strand_id
1 'polypeptide(L)'
;AAAQEAMAGLAEAAPELAAEAAGAIAEAAPELAGFVAAGVAEGNPEVAAEAALALADANPDAAAQIAASVANANPEFAAEVTAAMAEANPEATADMAAAVAQFAPGAAEAVAAELISNDPGAAAELSSAMAEANPAAAGAIAAAVMDVAPEAAAESAAAMAEANPAAAALAAETMAEAEPGVAAEMAAAMMEAAPEAAAGIAAGVAAGAPDAAAEIAVSMAEANPEAAAAVAGGMASAANGAAGDIIAAMAEANPEGIDAIA
;
A
#
# COMPACT_ATOMS: atom_id res chain seq x y z
N ALA A 1 4.89 -15.30 -23.50
CA ALA A 1 6.25 -15.18 -24.07
C ALA A 1 6.25 -14.73 -25.54
N ALA A 2 5.73 -15.52 -26.50
CA ALA A 2 5.79 -15.14 -27.93
C ALA A 2 5.02 -13.86 -28.25
N ALA A 3 3.82 -13.64 -27.68
CA ALA A 3 3.05 -12.41 -27.89
C ALA A 3 3.78 -11.19 -27.30
N GLN A 4 4.34 -11.31 -26.10
CA GLN A 4 5.13 -10.26 -25.44
C GLN A 4 6.35 -9.86 -26.29
N GLU A 5 7.15 -10.84 -26.72
CA GLU A 5 8.35 -10.61 -27.55
C GLU A 5 8.00 -9.97 -28.90
N ALA A 6 6.89 -10.41 -29.53
CA ALA A 6 6.42 -9.83 -30.78
C ALA A 6 5.97 -8.37 -30.60
N MET A 7 5.28 -8.06 -29.51
CA MET A 7 4.82 -6.70 -29.21
C MET A 7 5.97 -5.79 -28.79
N ALA A 8 6.95 -6.28 -28.05
CA ALA A 8 8.16 -5.53 -27.74
C ALA A 8 8.91 -5.12 -29.02
N GLY A 9 9.12 -6.06 -29.94
CA GLY A 9 9.73 -5.76 -31.23
C GLY A 9 8.91 -4.80 -32.10
N LEU A 10 7.57 -4.87 -32.04
CA LEU A 10 6.71 -3.93 -32.76
C LEU A 10 6.76 -2.53 -32.11
N ALA A 11 6.72 -2.45 -30.79
CA ALA A 11 6.78 -1.17 -30.05
C ALA A 11 8.12 -0.44 -30.27
N GLU A 12 9.21 -1.19 -30.36
CA GLU A 12 10.54 -0.65 -30.68
C GLU A 12 10.64 -0.15 -32.11
N ALA A 13 10.09 -0.91 -33.08
CA ALA A 13 10.22 -0.62 -34.49
C ALA A 13 9.17 0.37 -35.02
N ALA A 14 7.94 0.35 -34.49
CA ALA A 14 6.79 1.11 -34.97
C ALA A 14 5.80 1.42 -33.79
N PRO A 15 6.14 2.36 -32.91
CA PRO A 15 5.39 2.60 -31.67
C PRO A 15 3.92 2.97 -31.89
N GLU A 16 3.60 3.78 -32.91
CA GLU A 16 2.22 4.16 -33.24
C GLU A 16 1.36 2.94 -33.63
N LEU A 17 1.97 1.97 -34.34
CA LEU A 17 1.28 0.73 -34.73
C LEU A 17 1.14 -0.24 -33.55
N ALA A 18 2.01 -0.14 -32.55
CA ALA A 18 1.97 -1.02 -31.39
C ALA A 18 0.72 -0.79 -30.55
N ALA A 19 0.33 0.47 -30.29
CA ALA A 19 -0.88 0.81 -29.55
C ALA A 19 -2.15 0.35 -30.31
N GLU A 20 -2.22 0.62 -31.63
CA GLU A 20 -3.34 0.16 -32.47
C GLU A 20 -3.44 -1.39 -32.52
N ALA A 21 -2.30 -2.07 -32.66
CA ALA A 21 -2.25 -3.52 -32.66
C ALA A 21 -2.64 -4.11 -31.29
N ALA A 22 -2.27 -3.43 -30.20
CA ALA A 22 -2.63 -3.85 -28.85
C ALA A 22 -4.15 -3.91 -28.68
N GLY A 23 -4.89 -2.86 -29.05
CA GLY A 23 -6.35 -2.85 -28.99
C GLY A 23 -6.98 -3.95 -29.85
N ALA A 24 -6.52 -4.11 -31.11
CA ALA A 24 -7.01 -5.17 -31.99
C ALA A 24 -6.76 -6.59 -31.45
N ILE A 25 -5.62 -6.81 -30.78
CA ILE A 25 -5.33 -8.11 -30.15
C ILE A 25 -6.23 -8.33 -28.93
N ALA A 26 -6.51 -7.30 -28.13
CA ALA A 26 -7.40 -7.42 -26.98
C ALA A 26 -8.83 -7.79 -27.38
N GLU A 27 -9.34 -7.27 -28.49
CA GLU A 27 -10.64 -7.66 -29.05
C GLU A 27 -10.66 -9.12 -29.53
N ALA A 28 -9.56 -9.56 -30.19
CA ALA A 28 -9.48 -10.88 -30.79
C ALA A 28 -9.09 -11.99 -29.79
N ALA A 29 -8.26 -11.67 -28.79
CA ALA A 29 -7.67 -12.60 -27.82
C ALA A 29 -7.45 -11.90 -26.48
N PRO A 30 -8.53 -11.62 -25.72
CA PRO A 30 -8.47 -10.86 -24.48
C PRO A 30 -7.54 -11.46 -23.41
N GLU A 31 -7.35 -12.78 -23.44
CA GLU A 31 -6.42 -13.47 -22.54
C GLU A 31 -4.94 -13.11 -22.77
N LEU A 32 -4.61 -12.45 -23.87
CA LEU A 32 -3.26 -11.99 -24.16
C LEU A 32 -3.01 -10.55 -23.73
N ALA A 33 -4.01 -9.81 -23.25
CA ALA A 33 -3.92 -8.39 -22.95
C ALA A 33 -2.72 -8.02 -22.06
N GLY A 34 -2.52 -8.75 -20.94
CA GLY A 34 -1.37 -8.53 -20.07
C GLY A 34 -0.01 -8.78 -20.74
N PHE A 35 0.11 -9.81 -21.58
CA PHE A 35 1.36 -10.10 -22.29
C PHE A 35 1.66 -9.04 -23.38
N VAL A 36 0.61 -8.53 -24.01
CA VAL A 36 0.72 -7.47 -25.00
C VAL A 36 1.15 -6.18 -24.34
N ALA A 37 0.52 -5.80 -23.22
CA ALA A 37 0.87 -4.63 -22.44
C ALA A 37 2.33 -4.67 -21.94
N ALA A 38 2.74 -5.80 -21.35
CA ALA A 38 4.12 -6.01 -20.94
C ALA A 38 5.11 -5.87 -22.09
N GLY A 39 4.80 -6.45 -23.26
CA GLY A 39 5.66 -6.34 -24.43
C GLY A 39 5.81 -4.90 -24.90
N VAL A 40 4.72 -4.12 -24.95
CA VAL A 40 4.80 -2.70 -25.33
C VAL A 40 5.63 -1.93 -24.31
N ALA A 41 5.42 -2.15 -23.01
CA ALA A 41 6.17 -1.47 -21.95
C ALA A 41 7.67 -1.81 -21.96
N GLU A 42 8.05 -3.02 -22.36
CA GLU A 42 9.47 -3.42 -22.54
C GLU A 42 10.08 -2.79 -23.79
N GLY A 43 9.34 -2.76 -24.91
CA GLY A 43 9.87 -2.30 -26.20
C GLY A 43 9.90 -0.79 -26.33
N ASN A 44 8.87 -0.10 -25.85
CA ASN A 44 8.78 1.36 -25.87
C ASN A 44 7.86 1.89 -24.75
N PRO A 45 8.45 2.29 -23.59
CA PRO A 45 7.67 2.79 -22.47
C PRO A 45 6.84 4.05 -22.77
N GLU A 46 7.26 4.89 -23.72
CA GLU A 46 6.56 6.15 -24.05
C GLU A 46 5.16 5.91 -24.64
N VAL A 47 4.93 4.75 -25.26
CA VAL A 47 3.61 4.37 -25.79
C VAL A 47 2.89 3.34 -24.93
N ALA A 48 3.46 2.97 -23.79
CA ALA A 48 2.89 1.97 -22.90
C ALA A 48 1.52 2.40 -22.35
N ALA A 49 1.37 3.67 -21.97
CA ALA A 49 0.11 4.19 -21.47
C ALA A 49 -0.98 4.14 -22.55
N GLU A 50 -0.70 4.59 -23.77
CA GLU A 50 -1.63 4.54 -24.89
C GLU A 50 -2.06 3.11 -25.23
N ALA A 51 -1.10 2.18 -25.27
CA ALA A 51 -1.38 0.78 -25.51
C ALA A 51 -2.20 0.14 -24.36
N ALA A 52 -1.88 0.45 -23.10
CA ALA A 52 -2.60 -0.05 -21.95
C ALA A 52 -4.05 0.46 -21.93
N LEU A 53 -4.28 1.73 -22.27
CA LEU A 53 -5.62 2.30 -22.44
C LEU A 53 -6.40 1.59 -23.55
N ALA A 54 -5.81 1.41 -24.74
CA ALA A 54 -6.46 0.70 -25.84
C ALA A 54 -6.82 -0.76 -25.47
N LEU A 55 -5.97 -1.42 -24.70
CA LEU A 55 -6.22 -2.77 -24.17
C LEU A 55 -7.35 -2.79 -23.14
N ALA A 56 -7.38 -1.82 -22.22
CA ALA A 56 -8.40 -1.70 -21.18
C ALA A 56 -9.76 -1.29 -21.76
N ASP A 57 -9.80 -0.41 -22.77
CA ASP A 57 -11.01 -0.04 -23.48
C ASP A 57 -11.63 -1.23 -24.21
N ALA A 58 -10.79 -2.05 -24.83
CA ALA A 58 -11.24 -3.27 -25.54
C ALA A 58 -11.67 -4.38 -24.55
N ASN A 59 -11.06 -4.43 -23.35
CA ASN A 59 -11.37 -5.41 -22.31
C ASN A 59 -11.21 -4.82 -20.91
N PRO A 60 -12.23 -4.11 -20.38
CA PRO A 60 -12.19 -3.49 -19.07
C PRO A 60 -11.91 -4.47 -17.91
N ASP A 61 -12.39 -5.69 -18.01
CA ASP A 61 -12.16 -6.74 -16.99
C ASP A 61 -10.67 -7.15 -16.87
N ALA A 62 -9.86 -6.82 -17.87
CA ALA A 62 -8.42 -7.08 -17.84
C ALA A 62 -7.59 -5.92 -17.26
N ALA A 63 -8.19 -4.80 -16.87
CA ALA A 63 -7.46 -3.59 -16.46
C ALA A 63 -6.44 -3.87 -15.35
N ALA A 64 -6.83 -4.60 -14.29
CA ALA A 64 -5.95 -4.98 -13.20
C ALA A 64 -4.76 -5.84 -13.66
N GLN A 65 -5.00 -6.81 -14.55
CA GLN A 65 -3.95 -7.65 -15.11
C GLN A 65 -3.00 -6.85 -16.02
N ILE A 66 -3.54 -5.91 -16.80
CA ILE A 66 -2.76 -5.02 -17.67
C ILE A 66 -1.82 -4.16 -16.82
N ALA A 67 -2.35 -3.48 -15.78
CA ALA A 67 -1.57 -2.64 -14.87
C ALA A 67 -0.43 -3.43 -14.21
N ALA A 68 -0.72 -4.61 -13.64
CA ALA A 68 0.28 -5.47 -13.03
C ALA A 68 1.33 -5.97 -14.04
N SER A 69 0.93 -6.27 -15.27
CA SER A 69 1.84 -6.75 -16.31
C SER A 69 2.81 -5.66 -16.78
N VAL A 70 2.31 -4.42 -16.94
CA VAL A 70 3.15 -3.24 -17.24
C VAL A 70 4.11 -2.97 -16.07
N ALA A 71 3.62 -3.00 -14.84
CA ALA A 71 4.44 -2.76 -13.65
C ALA A 71 5.56 -3.79 -13.45
N ASN A 72 5.31 -5.04 -13.80
CA ASN A 72 6.34 -6.09 -13.81
C ASN A 72 7.37 -5.89 -14.93
N ALA A 73 6.92 -5.46 -16.10
CA ALA A 73 7.78 -5.29 -17.28
C ALA A 73 8.65 -4.02 -17.14
N ASN A 74 8.04 -2.94 -16.65
CA ASN A 74 8.72 -1.65 -16.49
C ASN A 74 8.22 -0.89 -15.25
N PRO A 75 8.81 -1.15 -14.07
CA PRO A 75 8.40 -0.52 -12.81
C PRO A 75 8.49 1.01 -12.79
N GLU A 76 9.40 1.60 -13.58
CA GLU A 76 9.60 3.06 -13.63
C GLU A 76 8.40 3.79 -14.26
N PHE A 77 7.67 3.14 -15.18
CA PHE A 77 6.49 3.68 -15.85
C PHE A 77 5.17 3.15 -15.27
N ALA A 78 5.23 2.27 -14.27
CA ALA A 78 4.04 1.65 -13.67
C ALA A 78 3.04 2.66 -13.13
N ALA A 79 3.54 3.69 -12.43
CA ALA A 79 2.71 4.73 -11.83
C ALA A 79 1.95 5.53 -12.89
N GLU A 80 2.66 6.06 -13.89
CA GLU A 80 2.09 6.82 -15.00
C GLU A 80 1.03 6.03 -15.78
N VAL A 81 1.35 4.78 -16.15
CA VAL A 81 0.43 3.92 -16.90
C VAL A 81 -0.80 3.57 -16.07
N THR A 82 -0.61 3.20 -14.79
CA THR A 82 -1.73 2.85 -13.91
C THR A 82 -2.63 4.05 -13.65
N ALA A 83 -2.07 5.25 -13.47
CA ALA A 83 -2.82 6.49 -13.29
C ALA A 83 -3.64 6.84 -14.55
N ALA A 84 -3.03 6.75 -15.74
CA ALA A 84 -3.75 6.98 -16.99
C ALA A 84 -4.93 6.00 -17.16
N MET A 85 -4.74 4.73 -16.82
CA MET A 85 -5.81 3.74 -16.84
C MET A 85 -6.90 4.02 -15.78
N ALA A 86 -6.53 4.51 -14.60
CA ALA A 86 -7.45 4.89 -13.53
C ALA A 86 -8.31 6.10 -13.91
N GLU A 87 -7.74 7.10 -14.58
CA GLU A 87 -8.51 8.23 -15.13
C GLU A 87 -9.56 7.78 -16.16
N ALA A 88 -9.22 6.81 -17.00
CA ALA A 88 -10.13 6.26 -18.01
C ALA A 88 -11.17 5.30 -17.41
N ASN A 89 -10.82 4.56 -16.36
CA ASN A 89 -11.69 3.59 -15.69
C ASN A 89 -11.57 3.69 -14.16
N PRO A 90 -12.21 4.70 -13.53
CA PRO A 90 -12.12 4.93 -12.09
C PRO A 90 -12.63 3.77 -11.24
N GLU A 91 -13.59 2.99 -11.74
CA GLU A 91 -14.16 1.85 -11.00
C GLU A 91 -13.15 0.70 -10.82
N ALA A 92 -12.13 0.60 -11.69
CA ALA A 92 -11.10 -0.43 -11.63
C ALA A 92 -9.84 0.02 -10.86
N THR A 93 -9.79 1.24 -10.34
CA THR A 93 -8.56 1.81 -9.74
C THR A 93 -8.04 0.98 -8.56
N ALA A 94 -8.91 0.61 -7.62
CA ALA A 94 -8.53 -0.21 -6.47
C ALA A 94 -8.04 -1.60 -6.89
N ASP A 95 -8.71 -2.24 -7.85
CA ASP A 95 -8.31 -3.55 -8.38
C ASP A 95 -6.95 -3.48 -9.11
N MET A 96 -6.70 -2.41 -9.87
CA MET A 96 -5.40 -2.19 -10.52
C MET A 96 -4.28 -1.99 -9.48
N ALA A 97 -4.51 -1.15 -8.48
CA ALA A 97 -3.56 -0.91 -7.39
C ALA A 97 -3.26 -2.21 -6.61
N ALA A 98 -4.29 -2.97 -6.25
CA ALA A 98 -4.17 -4.28 -5.59
C ALA A 98 -3.37 -5.28 -6.44
N ALA A 99 -3.64 -5.36 -7.73
CA ALA A 99 -2.92 -6.24 -8.65
C ALA A 99 -1.43 -5.85 -8.78
N VAL A 100 -1.13 -4.55 -8.84
CA VAL A 100 0.27 -4.06 -8.81
C VAL A 100 0.95 -4.44 -7.50
N ALA A 101 0.31 -4.20 -6.34
CA ALA A 101 0.87 -4.58 -5.04
C ALA A 101 1.15 -6.09 -4.94
N GLN A 102 0.28 -6.92 -5.49
CA GLN A 102 0.40 -8.37 -5.47
C GLN A 102 1.48 -8.90 -6.40
N PHE A 103 1.51 -8.43 -7.64
CA PHE A 103 2.32 -9.03 -8.72
C PHE A 103 3.58 -8.23 -9.06
N ALA A 104 3.62 -6.94 -8.72
CA ALA A 104 4.75 -6.04 -8.94
C ALA A 104 5.07 -5.19 -7.68
N PRO A 105 5.36 -5.80 -6.52
CA PRO A 105 5.49 -5.10 -5.25
C PRO A 105 6.55 -3.98 -5.25
N GLY A 106 7.56 -4.08 -6.12
CA GLY A 106 8.56 -3.03 -6.30
C GLY A 106 8.03 -1.73 -6.90
N ALA A 107 6.84 -1.75 -7.53
CA ALA A 107 6.18 -0.56 -8.06
C ALA A 107 5.05 -0.05 -7.14
N ALA A 108 4.72 -0.78 -6.06
CA ALA A 108 3.54 -0.49 -5.24
C ALA A 108 3.56 0.91 -4.61
N GLU A 109 4.71 1.36 -4.10
CA GLU A 109 4.88 2.70 -3.51
C GLU A 109 4.61 3.81 -4.55
N ALA A 110 5.26 3.73 -5.70
CA ALA A 110 5.12 4.74 -6.76
C ALA A 110 3.69 4.78 -7.32
N VAL A 111 3.06 3.61 -7.50
CA VAL A 111 1.66 3.53 -7.96
C VAL A 111 0.71 4.07 -6.90
N ALA A 112 0.89 3.73 -5.63
CA ALA A 112 0.09 4.28 -4.54
C ALA A 112 0.22 5.81 -4.46
N ALA A 113 1.45 6.34 -4.50
CA ALA A 113 1.71 7.78 -4.45
C ALA A 113 1.03 8.51 -5.61
N GLU A 114 1.15 8.02 -6.83
CA GLU A 114 0.56 8.65 -8.01
C GLU A 114 -0.98 8.63 -7.98
N LEU A 115 -1.58 7.48 -7.65
CA LEU A 115 -3.04 7.35 -7.58
C LEU A 115 -3.64 8.21 -6.46
N ILE A 116 -3.00 8.23 -5.27
CA ILE A 116 -3.44 9.02 -4.12
C ILE A 116 -3.22 10.53 -4.39
N SER A 117 -2.14 10.91 -5.08
CA SER A 117 -1.90 12.30 -5.48
C SER A 117 -3.01 12.81 -6.41
N ASN A 118 -3.50 11.95 -7.31
CA ASN A 118 -4.58 12.28 -8.25
C ASN A 118 -5.95 12.31 -7.56
N ASP A 119 -6.19 11.41 -6.60
CA ASP A 119 -7.41 11.39 -5.77
C ASP A 119 -7.07 11.09 -4.30
N PRO A 120 -6.76 12.12 -3.49
CA PRO A 120 -6.49 11.94 -2.06
C PRO A 120 -7.68 11.36 -1.27
N GLY A 121 -8.89 11.53 -1.77
CA GLY A 121 -10.09 10.95 -1.16
C GLY A 121 -10.16 9.43 -1.25
N ALA A 122 -9.46 8.83 -2.21
CA ALA A 122 -9.37 7.38 -2.37
C ALA A 122 -8.23 6.73 -1.54
N ALA A 123 -7.45 7.50 -0.78
CA ALA A 123 -6.26 6.99 -0.10
C ALA A 123 -6.53 5.77 0.80
N ALA A 124 -7.60 5.81 1.60
CA ALA A 124 -7.96 4.70 2.49
C ALA A 124 -8.38 3.45 1.71
N GLU A 125 -9.20 3.59 0.67
CA GLU A 125 -9.64 2.49 -0.19
C GLU A 125 -8.47 1.84 -0.92
N LEU A 126 -7.60 2.64 -1.53
CA LEU A 126 -6.41 2.15 -2.24
C LEU A 126 -5.44 1.44 -1.29
N SER A 127 -5.19 2.05 -0.13
CA SER A 127 -4.30 1.46 0.89
C SER A 127 -4.83 0.13 1.42
N SER A 128 -6.13 0.04 1.67
CA SER A 128 -6.82 -1.18 2.09
C SER A 128 -6.69 -2.28 1.03
N ALA A 129 -7.07 -2.00 -0.21
CA ALA A 129 -7.04 -2.96 -1.32
C ALA A 129 -5.63 -3.49 -1.58
N MET A 130 -4.63 -2.61 -1.57
CA MET A 130 -3.22 -2.98 -1.77
C MET A 130 -2.66 -3.80 -0.60
N ALA A 131 -2.99 -3.45 0.66
CA ALA A 131 -2.55 -4.17 1.85
C ALA A 131 -3.22 -5.55 1.99
N GLU A 132 -4.48 -5.69 1.58
CA GLU A 132 -5.16 -6.98 1.48
C GLU A 132 -4.47 -7.89 0.46
N ALA A 133 -4.16 -7.35 -0.73
CA ALA A 133 -3.51 -8.07 -1.80
C ALA A 133 -2.06 -8.47 -1.48
N ASN A 134 -1.32 -7.58 -0.80
CA ASN A 134 0.07 -7.84 -0.39
C ASN A 134 0.43 -7.15 0.93
N PRO A 135 0.27 -7.82 2.08
CA PRO A 135 0.62 -7.26 3.38
C PRO A 135 2.08 -6.79 3.51
N ALA A 136 3.00 -7.41 2.77
CA ALA A 136 4.41 -7.02 2.81
C ALA A 136 4.68 -5.65 2.15
N ALA A 137 3.75 -5.16 1.32
CA ALA A 137 3.85 -3.84 0.72
C ALA A 137 3.31 -2.72 1.64
N ALA A 138 2.72 -3.05 2.80
CA ALA A 138 2.04 -2.08 3.66
C ALA A 138 2.94 -0.91 4.11
N GLY A 139 4.22 -1.17 4.40
CA GLY A 139 5.18 -0.11 4.71
C GLY A 139 5.37 0.87 3.54
N ALA A 140 5.56 0.35 2.32
CA ALA A 140 5.72 1.17 1.12
C ALA A 140 4.46 2.00 0.81
N ILE A 141 3.27 1.39 0.98
CA ILE A 141 1.99 2.08 0.82
C ILE A 141 1.83 3.18 1.88
N ALA A 142 2.17 2.88 3.14
CA ALA A 142 2.15 3.85 4.23
C ALA A 142 3.08 5.03 3.97
N ALA A 143 4.29 4.78 3.46
CA ALA A 143 5.22 5.83 3.05
C ALA A 143 4.62 6.72 1.95
N ALA A 144 4.00 6.13 0.93
CA ALA A 144 3.33 6.87 -0.13
C ALA A 144 2.23 7.79 0.41
N VAL A 145 1.36 7.28 1.31
CA VAL A 145 0.30 8.09 1.96
C VAL A 145 0.91 9.27 2.73
N MET A 146 1.96 9.00 3.53
CA MET A 146 2.62 10.04 4.33
C MET A 146 3.26 11.14 3.47
N ASP A 147 3.77 10.79 2.29
CA ASP A 147 4.42 11.73 1.38
C ASP A 147 3.42 12.62 0.64
N VAL A 148 2.32 12.05 0.12
CA VAL A 148 1.41 12.76 -0.79
C VAL A 148 0.08 13.20 -0.18
N ALA A 149 -0.39 12.54 0.89
CA ALA A 149 -1.66 12.82 1.57
C ALA A 149 -1.57 12.59 3.09
N PRO A 150 -0.70 13.31 3.82
CA PRO A 150 -0.51 13.09 5.25
C PRO A 150 -1.77 13.27 6.10
N GLU A 151 -2.72 14.08 5.64
CA GLU A 151 -4.04 14.25 6.28
C GLU A 151 -4.92 12.98 6.21
N ALA A 152 -4.67 12.08 5.24
CA ALA A 152 -5.37 10.82 5.12
C ALA A 152 -4.66 9.67 5.87
N ALA A 153 -3.51 9.93 6.52
CA ALA A 153 -2.66 8.90 7.09
C ALA A 153 -3.37 8.03 8.14
N ALA A 154 -4.10 8.65 9.07
CA ALA A 154 -4.79 7.91 10.13
C ALA A 154 -5.92 7.03 9.57
N GLU A 155 -6.70 7.53 8.61
CA GLU A 155 -7.78 6.79 7.96
C GLU A 155 -7.21 5.64 7.10
N SER A 156 -6.16 5.90 6.32
CA SER A 156 -5.49 4.88 5.52
C SER A 156 -4.84 3.79 6.39
N ALA A 157 -4.22 4.18 7.52
CA ALA A 157 -3.65 3.23 8.47
C ALA A 157 -4.73 2.31 9.07
N ALA A 158 -5.85 2.89 9.50
CA ALA A 158 -6.99 2.13 10.01
C ALA A 158 -7.54 1.16 8.95
N ALA A 159 -7.72 1.62 7.71
CA ALA A 159 -8.21 0.81 6.61
C ALA A 159 -7.25 -0.36 6.26
N MET A 160 -5.94 -0.11 6.26
CA MET A 160 -4.94 -1.18 6.10
C MET A 160 -4.98 -2.21 7.23
N ALA A 161 -5.15 -1.76 8.47
CA ALA A 161 -5.22 -2.64 9.64
C ALA A 161 -6.49 -3.50 9.64
N GLU A 162 -7.64 -2.92 9.28
CA GLU A 162 -8.91 -3.64 9.13
C GLU A 162 -8.83 -4.69 8.01
N ALA A 163 -8.29 -4.31 6.85
CA ALA A 163 -8.14 -5.21 5.71
C ALA A 163 -7.18 -6.37 6.01
N ASN A 164 -6.06 -6.07 6.68
CA ASN A 164 -5.06 -7.08 7.00
C ASN A 164 -4.28 -6.75 8.28
N PRO A 165 -4.62 -7.39 9.42
CA PRO A 165 -3.91 -7.19 10.68
C PRO A 165 -2.40 -7.47 10.62
N ALA A 166 -1.92 -8.31 9.68
CA ALA A 166 -0.49 -8.56 9.48
C ALA A 166 0.22 -7.37 8.81
N ALA A 167 -0.51 -6.56 8.04
CA ALA A 167 0.01 -5.33 7.43
C ALA A 167 0.15 -4.20 8.48
N ALA A 168 -0.67 -4.24 9.52
CA ALA A 168 -0.76 -3.17 10.52
C ALA A 168 0.58 -2.82 11.18
N ALA A 169 1.39 -3.82 11.53
CA ALA A 169 2.68 -3.59 12.17
C ALA A 169 3.68 -2.86 11.26
N LEU A 170 3.74 -3.24 9.97
CA LEU A 170 4.63 -2.60 8.99
C LEU A 170 4.19 -1.17 8.66
N ALA A 171 2.88 -0.96 8.51
CA ALA A 171 2.34 0.38 8.31
C ALA A 171 2.62 1.28 9.52
N ALA A 172 2.40 0.77 10.75
CA ALA A 172 2.67 1.50 11.99
C ALA A 172 4.15 1.86 12.14
N GLU A 173 5.07 0.96 11.81
CA GLU A 173 6.52 1.19 11.84
C GLU A 173 6.89 2.35 10.90
N THR A 174 6.50 2.25 9.63
CA THR A 174 6.83 3.25 8.61
C THR A 174 6.23 4.63 8.94
N MET A 175 4.97 4.67 9.35
CA MET A 175 4.30 5.93 9.71
C MET A 175 4.90 6.57 10.95
N ALA A 176 5.27 5.77 11.95
CA ALA A 176 5.92 6.27 13.16
C ALA A 176 7.34 6.77 12.89
N GLU A 177 8.07 6.14 11.97
CA GLU A 177 9.40 6.60 11.52
C GLU A 177 9.29 7.94 10.78
N ALA A 178 8.30 8.06 9.88
CA ALA A 178 8.10 9.26 9.08
C ALA A 178 7.66 10.46 9.94
N GLU A 179 6.67 10.28 10.82
CA GLU A 179 6.04 11.34 11.62
C GLU A 179 5.75 10.87 13.07
N PRO A 180 6.76 10.84 13.95
CA PRO A 180 6.56 10.39 15.33
C PRO A 180 5.51 11.19 16.11
N GLY A 181 5.30 12.45 15.73
CA GLY A 181 4.35 13.36 16.39
C GLY A 181 2.88 12.96 16.23
N VAL A 182 2.53 12.22 15.20
CA VAL A 182 1.15 11.74 14.94
C VAL A 182 1.02 10.22 15.08
N ALA A 183 2.12 9.55 15.42
CA ALA A 183 2.15 8.08 15.54
C ALA A 183 1.13 7.53 16.55
N ALA A 184 0.89 8.24 17.66
CA ALA A 184 -0.10 7.85 18.66
C ALA A 184 -1.53 7.90 18.11
N GLU A 185 -1.88 8.92 17.34
CA GLU A 185 -3.20 9.06 16.71
C GLU A 185 -3.43 7.98 15.65
N MET A 186 -2.43 7.76 14.80
CA MET A 186 -2.49 6.70 13.77
C MET A 186 -2.61 5.31 14.40
N ALA A 187 -1.79 5.01 15.43
CA ALA A 187 -1.86 3.74 16.13
C ALA A 187 -3.20 3.53 16.84
N ALA A 188 -3.78 4.58 17.43
CA ALA A 188 -5.10 4.51 18.06
C ALA A 188 -6.19 4.18 17.01
N ALA A 189 -6.16 4.84 15.84
CA ALA A 189 -7.09 4.56 14.73
C ALA A 189 -6.95 3.12 14.22
N MET A 190 -5.73 2.64 14.06
CA MET A 190 -5.46 1.25 13.67
C MET A 190 -5.98 0.24 14.70
N MET A 191 -5.82 0.52 16.01
CA MET A 191 -6.31 -0.37 17.07
C MET A 191 -7.83 -0.34 17.23
N GLU A 192 -8.49 0.76 16.87
CA GLU A 192 -9.95 0.82 16.83
C GLU A 192 -10.48 -0.06 15.70
N ALA A 193 -9.83 -0.02 14.54
CA ALA A 193 -10.19 -0.81 13.36
C ALA A 193 -9.84 -2.30 13.52
N ALA A 194 -8.66 -2.62 14.09
CA ALA A 194 -8.15 -3.99 14.29
C ALA A 194 -7.60 -4.21 15.71
N PRO A 195 -8.46 -4.39 16.72
CA PRO A 195 -8.03 -4.59 18.11
C PRO A 195 -7.12 -5.79 18.33
N GLU A 196 -7.30 -6.86 17.53
CA GLU A 196 -6.47 -8.05 17.57
C GLU A 196 -5.03 -7.82 17.12
N ALA A 197 -4.78 -6.75 16.32
CA ALA A 197 -3.45 -6.36 15.88
C ALA A 197 -2.69 -5.46 16.88
N ALA A 198 -3.29 -5.09 18.03
CA ALA A 198 -2.74 -4.11 18.97
C ALA A 198 -1.27 -4.34 19.35
N ALA A 199 -0.88 -5.59 19.62
CA ALA A 199 0.52 -5.93 19.92
C ALA A 199 1.46 -5.68 18.74
N GLY A 200 1.02 -6.02 17.52
CA GLY A 200 1.79 -5.79 16.30
C GLY A 200 1.93 -4.31 15.97
N ILE A 201 0.83 -3.55 16.09
CA ILE A 201 0.81 -2.09 15.89
C ILE A 201 1.77 -1.42 16.89
N ALA A 202 1.67 -1.79 18.15
CA ALA A 202 2.54 -1.27 19.22
C ALA A 202 4.02 -1.60 18.96
N ALA A 203 4.32 -2.83 18.53
CA ALA A 203 5.68 -3.22 18.15
C ALA A 203 6.21 -2.40 16.97
N GLY A 204 5.40 -2.20 15.94
CA GLY A 204 5.76 -1.36 14.78
C GLY A 204 6.06 0.07 15.17
N VAL A 205 5.17 0.70 15.95
CA VAL A 205 5.40 2.07 16.47
C VAL A 205 6.69 2.16 17.29
N ALA A 206 6.95 1.18 18.16
CA ALA A 206 8.17 1.17 18.95
C ALA A 206 9.45 0.98 18.12
N ALA A 207 9.35 0.26 17.00
CA ALA A 207 10.45 0.10 16.07
C ALA A 207 10.71 1.39 15.26
N GLY A 208 9.63 2.04 14.74
CA GLY A 208 9.73 3.25 13.94
C GLY A 208 10.07 4.51 14.76
N ALA A 209 9.53 4.63 16.01
CA ALA A 209 9.75 5.78 16.87
C ALA A 209 10.21 5.37 18.29
N PRO A 210 11.38 4.76 18.44
CA PRO A 210 11.83 4.22 19.73
C PRO A 210 11.97 5.25 20.85
N ASP A 211 12.34 6.48 20.52
CA ASP A 211 12.51 7.57 21.49
C ASP A 211 11.16 8.08 22.03
N ALA A 212 10.09 7.95 21.25
CA ALA A 212 8.72 8.34 21.61
C ALA A 212 7.87 7.16 22.14
N ALA A 213 8.42 5.95 22.15
CA ALA A 213 7.67 4.72 22.40
C ALA A 213 6.89 4.72 23.73
N ALA A 214 7.49 5.26 24.81
CA ALA A 214 6.84 5.31 26.12
C ALA A 214 5.62 6.26 26.13
N GLU A 215 5.73 7.43 25.51
CA GLU A 215 4.64 8.41 25.39
C GLU A 215 3.52 7.87 24.50
N ILE A 216 3.87 7.28 23.38
CA ILE A 216 2.91 6.69 22.45
C ILE A 216 2.20 5.49 23.11
N ALA A 217 2.92 4.64 23.87
CA ALA A 217 2.33 3.52 24.59
C ALA A 217 1.23 3.96 25.59
N VAL A 218 1.48 5.05 26.29
CA VAL A 218 0.49 5.66 27.21
C VAL A 218 -0.75 6.11 26.42
N SER A 219 -0.57 6.86 25.34
CA SER A 219 -1.67 7.35 24.51
C SER A 219 -2.48 6.19 23.91
N MET A 220 -1.81 5.13 23.43
CA MET A 220 -2.47 3.92 22.93
C MET A 220 -3.28 3.20 24.01
N ALA A 221 -2.75 3.08 25.24
CA ALA A 221 -3.43 2.44 26.34
C ALA A 221 -4.59 3.29 26.88
N GLU A 222 -4.51 4.61 26.83
CA GLU A 222 -5.62 5.51 27.14
C GLU A 222 -6.75 5.42 26.11
N ALA A 223 -6.39 5.32 24.82
CA ALA A 223 -7.36 5.17 23.72
C ALA A 223 -8.06 3.80 23.77
N ASN A 224 -7.35 2.73 24.11
CA ASN A 224 -7.90 1.39 24.25
C ASN A 224 -7.38 0.68 25.52
N PRO A 225 -8.01 0.89 26.69
CA PRO A 225 -7.58 0.28 27.93
C PRO A 225 -7.61 -1.26 27.94
N GLU A 226 -8.49 -1.88 27.18
CA GLU A 226 -8.59 -3.35 27.07
C GLU A 226 -7.38 -3.95 26.34
N ALA A 227 -6.76 -3.17 25.45
CA ALA A 227 -5.56 -3.57 24.73
C ALA A 227 -4.25 -3.24 25.48
N ALA A 228 -4.29 -2.59 26.66
CA ALA A 228 -3.10 -2.11 27.35
C ALA A 228 -2.02 -3.17 27.55
N ALA A 229 -2.39 -4.42 27.92
CA ALA A 229 -1.44 -5.52 28.07
C ALA A 229 -0.80 -5.92 26.73
N ALA A 230 -1.56 -5.93 25.65
CA ALA A 230 -1.06 -6.22 24.31
C ALA A 230 -0.11 -5.12 23.81
N VAL A 231 -0.47 -3.86 24.07
CA VAL A 231 0.36 -2.68 23.77
C VAL A 231 1.69 -2.75 24.53
N ALA A 232 1.65 -2.99 25.86
CA ALA A 232 2.85 -3.13 26.69
C ALA A 232 3.76 -4.25 26.17
N GLY A 233 3.19 -5.42 25.87
CA GLY A 233 3.92 -6.56 25.34
C GLY A 233 4.54 -6.30 23.95
N GLY A 234 3.80 -5.69 23.05
CA GLY A 234 4.26 -5.31 21.71
C GLY A 234 5.41 -4.30 21.77
N MET A 235 5.21 -3.19 22.47
CA MET A 235 6.23 -2.16 22.68
C MET A 235 7.51 -2.73 23.32
N ALA A 236 7.35 -3.52 24.40
CA ALA A 236 8.49 -4.10 25.10
C ALA A 236 9.29 -5.10 24.26
N SER A 237 8.65 -5.77 23.31
CA SER A 237 9.32 -6.73 22.40
C SER A 237 10.21 -6.04 21.38
N ALA A 238 9.82 -4.84 20.94
CA ALA A 238 10.50 -4.09 19.88
C ALA A 238 11.48 -3.04 20.42
N ALA A 239 11.16 -2.39 21.55
CA ALA A 239 11.95 -1.31 22.13
C ALA A 239 13.13 -1.82 22.97
N ASN A 240 14.14 -2.39 22.34
CA ASN A 240 15.36 -2.94 22.94
C ASN A 240 15.93 -2.09 24.10
N GLY A 241 15.61 -2.43 25.33
CA GLY A 241 16.12 -1.77 26.54
C GLY A 241 15.17 -0.74 27.18
N ALA A 242 14.16 -0.24 26.48
CA ALA A 242 13.17 0.71 27.03
C ALA A 242 11.92 0.03 27.63
N ALA A 243 11.84 -1.30 27.61
CA ALA A 243 10.67 -2.05 28.09
C ALA A 243 10.25 -1.66 29.52
N GLY A 244 11.22 -1.48 30.42
CA GLY A 244 10.97 -1.08 31.80
C GLY A 244 10.35 0.31 31.91
N ASP A 245 10.85 1.26 31.12
CA ASP A 245 10.36 2.64 31.10
C ASP A 245 8.95 2.72 30.51
N ILE A 246 8.69 1.96 29.45
CA ILE A 246 7.37 1.84 28.80
C ILE A 246 6.34 1.29 29.79
N ILE A 247 6.64 0.16 30.43
CA ILE A 247 5.74 -0.47 31.42
C ILE A 247 5.50 0.46 32.59
N ALA A 248 6.54 1.15 33.07
CA ALA A 248 6.41 2.11 34.18
C ALA A 248 5.52 3.29 33.80
N ALA A 249 5.72 3.89 32.61
CA ALA A 249 4.91 4.99 32.12
C ALA A 249 3.43 4.60 31.95
N MET A 250 3.17 3.42 31.35
CA MET A 250 1.80 2.90 31.21
C MET A 250 1.14 2.60 32.56
N ALA A 251 1.87 2.05 33.52
CA ALA A 251 1.36 1.76 34.85
C ALA A 251 1.05 3.03 35.66
N GLU A 252 1.82 4.09 35.45
CA GLU A 252 1.56 5.41 36.06
C GLU A 252 0.31 6.06 35.48
N ALA A 253 0.14 5.97 34.15
CA ALA A 253 -1.00 6.52 33.42
C ALA A 253 -2.30 5.73 33.66
N ASN A 254 -2.22 4.40 33.79
CA ASN A 254 -3.37 3.52 34.05
C ASN A 254 -3.17 2.62 35.27
N PRO A 255 -3.32 3.18 36.52
CA PRO A 255 -3.12 2.42 37.76
C PRO A 255 -4.10 1.25 37.93
N GLU A 256 -5.30 1.34 37.35
CA GLU A 256 -6.32 0.28 37.48
C GLU A 256 -6.02 -0.90 36.54
N GLY A 257 -5.24 -0.67 35.49
CA GLY A 257 -4.81 -1.68 34.52
C GLY A 257 -3.48 -2.36 34.87
N ILE A 258 -2.85 -2.02 36.01
CA ILE A 258 -1.53 -2.54 36.40
C ILE A 258 -1.48 -4.07 36.39
N ASP A 259 -2.51 -4.75 36.89
CA ASP A 259 -2.56 -6.22 36.96
C ASP A 259 -2.55 -6.89 35.56
N ALA A 260 -2.92 -6.17 34.51
CA ALA A 260 -2.90 -6.64 33.14
C ALA A 260 -1.57 -6.32 32.43
N ILE A 261 -0.83 -5.31 32.91
CA ILE A 261 0.43 -4.82 32.30
C ILE A 261 1.65 -5.50 32.96
N ALA A 262 1.57 -5.92 34.21
CA ALA A 262 2.63 -6.56 35.00
C ALA A 262 2.76 -8.06 34.71
#